data_127ec7a8d6f36811cc206cb42474ab09
#
_entry.id   127ec7a8d6f36811cc206cb42474ab09
#
_cell.length_a   1.000
_cell.length_b   1.000
_cell.length_c   1.000
_cell.angle_alpha   90.00
_cell.angle_beta   90.00
_cell.angle_gamma   90.00
#
_symmetry.space_group_name_H-M   'P 1'
#
loop_
_entity.id
_entity.type
_entity.pdbx_description
1 polymer ?
#
loop_
_entity_poly.entity_id
_entity_poly.type
_entity_poly.pdbx_seq_one_letter_code
_entity_poly.pdbx_strand_id
1 'polypeptide(L)'
;IMEEYLKNPNPNTTLVLVMDNFDKRTTFYKNINKNGKVIELAELKYNDLNNSIMNYAKNKNIKLSVDALNKLLLFNNDNYDLVLGEIDKLSMITNNIDEKAVEEYGAKLVIQENFAMCDAITNKDYKNISAMLSEFESGKGEVIPFVGLLTSTYLLIFHAKNSTLSNDELGKLLGVHQYRIKLARDKARKYTSDELYKIFDLLGELDYSLKSMNVSPYGLLKNFLIKIA
;
A
#
# COMPACT_ATOMS: atom_id res chain seq x y z
N ILE A 1 7.75 25.42 -31.42
CA ILE A 1 8.40 26.41 -30.50
C ILE A 1 9.44 25.71 -29.63
N MET A 2 9.09 24.68 -28.82
CA MET A 2 10.04 24.02 -27.92
C MET A 2 11.15 23.25 -28.68
N GLU A 3 10.81 22.50 -29.73
CA GLU A 3 11.79 21.81 -30.57
C GLU A 3 12.76 22.77 -31.28
N GLU A 4 12.31 23.95 -31.61
CA GLU A 4 13.14 24.99 -32.22
C GLU A 4 14.08 25.62 -31.20
N TYR A 5 13.60 25.88 -29.98
CA TYR A 5 14.44 26.34 -28.86
C TYR A 5 15.55 25.34 -28.52
N LEU A 6 15.25 24.04 -28.52
CA LEU A 6 16.22 22.99 -28.22
C LEU A 6 17.35 22.85 -29.27
N LYS A 7 17.19 23.40 -30.46
CA LYS A 7 18.28 23.42 -31.48
C LYS A 7 19.34 24.48 -31.16
N ASN A 8 18.94 25.57 -30.50
CA ASN A 8 19.84 26.67 -30.14
C ASN A 8 19.43 27.26 -28.77
N PRO A 9 19.64 26.49 -27.68
CA PRO A 9 19.23 26.93 -26.35
C PRO A 9 20.07 28.11 -25.86
N ASN A 10 19.46 28.98 -25.07
CA ASN A 10 20.18 30.10 -24.44
C ASN A 10 21.21 29.54 -23.43
N PRO A 11 22.51 29.86 -23.59
CA PRO A 11 23.57 29.32 -22.73
C PRO A 11 23.47 29.79 -21.26
N ASN A 12 22.75 30.85 -20.99
CA ASN A 12 22.54 31.39 -19.63
C ASN A 12 21.28 30.86 -18.94
N THR A 13 20.59 29.88 -19.56
CA THR A 13 19.32 29.34 -19.04
C THR A 13 19.45 27.84 -18.80
N THR A 14 19.13 27.41 -17.60
CA THR A 14 18.97 25.98 -17.30
C THR A 14 17.49 25.62 -17.44
N LEU A 15 17.16 24.81 -18.44
CA LEU A 15 15.81 24.30 -18.64
C LEU A 15 15.70 22.88 -18.08
N VAL A 16 14.80 22.69 -17.11
CA VAL A 16 14.49 21.36 -16.53
C VAL A 16 13.11 20.94 -17.02
N LEU A 17 13.05 19.79 -17.71
CA LEU A 17 11.81 19.19 -18.17
C LEU A 17 11.53 17.92 -17.35
N VAL A 18 10.39 17.85 -16.68
CA VAL A 18 9.93 16.69 -15.92
C VAL A 18 8.75 16.06 -16.67
N MET A 19 8.83 14.77 -16.96
CA MET A 19 7.82 14.04 -17.72
C MET A 19 7.67 12.62 -17.16
N ASP A 20 6.44 12.17 -17.00
CA ASP A 20 6.13 10.82 -16.49
C ASP A 20 6.33 9.74 -17.56
N ASN A 21 6.02 10.06 -18.83
CA ASN A 21 6.17 9.13 -19.95
C ASN A 21 6.85 9.81 -21.13
N PHE A 22 7.79 9.11 -21.74
CA PHE A 22 8.56 9.66 -22.86
C PHE A 22 8.74 8.64 -23.98
N ASP A 23 8.28 8.96 -25.18
CA ASP A 23 8.58 8.15 -26.37
C ASP A 23 9.98 8.49 -26.91
N LYS A 24 10.95 7.59 -26.65
CA LYS A 24 12.35 7.74 -27.05
C LYS A 24 12.56 7.79 -28.58
N ARG A 25 11.55 7.44 -29.38
CA ARG A 25 11.59 7.47 -30.84
C ARG A 25 11.37 8.87 -31.42
N THR A 26 10.82 9.79 -30.63
CA THR A 26 10.46 11.15 -31.07
C THR A 26 11.69 11.99 -31.39
N THR A 27 11.54 12.92 -32.33
CA THR A 27 12.56 13.92 -32.67
C THR A 27 12.87 14.81 -31.47
N PHE A 28 11.85 15.08 -30.65
CA PHE A 28 11.97 15.85 -29.42
C PHE A 28 12.94 15.18 -28.42
N TYR A 29 12.79 13.88 -28.15
CA TYR A 29 13.71 13.15 -27.29
C TYR A 29 15.14 13.17 -27.83
N LYS A 30 15.30 12.90 -29.13
CA LYS A 30 16.63 12.89 -29.78
C LYS A 30 17.34 14.23 -29.64
N ASN A 31 16.62 15.34 -29.78
CA ASN A 31 17.17 16.68 -29.62
C ASN A 31 17.57 16.98 -28.15
N ILE A 32 16.75 16.58 -27.18
CA ILE A 32 17.13 16.72 -25.75
C ILE A 32 18.35 15.88 -25.44
N ASN A 33 18.38 14.62 -25.85
CA ASN A 33 19.49 13.71 -25.56
C ASN A 33 20.81 14.14 -26.23
N LYS A 34 20.72 14.86 -27.36
CA LYS A 34 21.89 15.40 -28.07
C LYS A 34 22.44 16.67 -27.40
N ASN A 35 21.57 17.55 -26.94
CA ASN A 35 21.93 18.91 -26.51
C ASN A 35 21.83 19.12 -24.99
N GLY A 36 21.40 18.10 -24.23
CA GLY A 36 21.20 18.16 -22.80
C GLY A 36 21.54 16.85 -22.11
N LYS A 37 21.08 16.71 -20.86
CA LYS A 37 21.24 15.50 -20.05
C LYS A 37 19.86 14.91 -19.75
N VAL A 38 19.65 13.66 -20.13
CA VAL A 38 18.44 12.90 -19.78
C VAL A 38 18.75 12.05 -18.55
N ILE A 39 17.92 12.17 -17.51
CA ILE A 39 18.00 11.36 -16.30
C ILE A 39 16.71 10.57 -16.23
N GLU A 40 16.79 9.25 -16.35
CA GLU A 40 15.66 8.35 -16.16
C GLU A 40 15.57 7.97 -14.68
N LEU A 41 14.46 8.30 -14.04
CA LEU A 41 14.15 7.88 -12.68
C LEU A 41 13.21 6.69 -12.79
N ALA A 42 13.74 5.48 -12.62
CA ALA A 42 12.93 4.28 -12.56
C ALA A 42 12.31 4.13 -11.17
N GLU A 43 11.10 3.55 -11.11
CA GLU A 43 10.53 3.15 -9.83
C GLU A 43 11.48 2.18 -9.11
N LEU A 44 11.66 2.41 -7.81
CA LEU A 44 12.49 1.54 -6.99
C LEU A 44 11.82 0.17 -6.88
N LYS A 45 12.55 -0.89 -7.27
CA LYS A 45 12.12 -2.26 -7.02
C LYS A 45 12.18 -2.55 -5.51
N TYR A 46 11.39 -3.50 -5.04
CA TYR A 46 11.23 -3.78 -3.60
C TYR A 46 12.52 -3.86 -2.79
N ASN A 47 13.56 -4.56 -3.28
CA ASN A 47 14.84 -4.63 -2.58
C ASN A 47 15.57 -3.28 -2.55
N ASP A 48 15.45 -2.51 -3.63
CA ASP A 48 16.06 -1.19 -3.74
C ASP A 48 15.30 -0.18 -2.86
N LEU A 49 13.96 -0.32 -2.76
CA LEU A 49 13.10 0.47 -1.88
C LEU A 49 13.51 0.29 -0.42
N ASN A 50 13.58 -0.96 0.06
CA ASN A 50 13.97 -1.27 1.43
C ASN A 50 15.36 -0.74 1.75
N ASN A 51 16.33 -1.00 0.87
CA ASN A 51 17.71 -0.53 1.03
C ASN A 51 17.79 1.00 1.04
N SER A 52 17.03 1.68 0.18
CA SER A 52 16.99 3.14 0.13
C SER A 52 16.44 3.73 1.42
N ILE A 53 15.34 3.17 1.96
CA ILE A 53 14.75 3.63 3.23
C ILE A 53 15.71 3.36 4.40
N MET A 54 16.32 2.17 4.47
CA MET A 54 17.27 1.83 5.52
C MET A 54 18.51 2.74 5.46
N ASN A 55 19.03 3.05 4.26
CA ASN A 55 20.13 3.99 4.07
C ASN A 55 19.73 5.42 4.47
N TYR A 56 18.51 5.85 4.15
CA TYR A 56 17.99 7.14 4.59
C TYR A 56 17.98 7.26 6.12
N ALA A 57 17.42 6.27 6.82
CA ALA A 57 17.41 6.22 8.28
C ALA A 57 18.84 6.24 8.85
N LYS A 58 19.75 5.42 8.29
CA LYS A 58 21.15 5.36 8.70
C LYS A 58 21.86 6.71 8.55
N ASN A 59 21.65 7.40 7.42
CA ASN A 59 22.28 8.70 7.16
C ASN A 59 21.80 9.79 8.14
N LYS A 60 20.61 9.61 8.73
CA LYS A 60 20.05 10.48 9.78
C LYS A 60 20.35 9.99 11.21
N ASN A 61 21.20 8.96 11.37
CA ASN A 61 21.50 8.31 12.65
C ASN A 61 20.27 7.75 13.37
N ILE A 62 19.26 7.30 12.60
CA ILE A 62 18.05 6.67 13.10
C ILE A 62 18.24 5.15 13.02
N LYS A 63 18.01 4.45 14.13
CA LYS A 63 17.94 2.99 14.17
C LYS A 63 16.54 2.55 13.78
N LEU A 64 16.37 2.01 12.59
CA LEU A 64 15.12 1.48 12.07
C LEU A 64 15.19 -0.04 12.06
N SER A 65 14.27 -0.72 12.76
CA SER A 65 14.17 -2.18 12.70
C SER A 65 13.51 -2.64 11.40
N VAL A 66 13.80 -3.88 10.97
CA VAL A 66 13.18 -4.46 9.76
C VAL A 66 11.65 -4.60 9.94
N ASP A 67 11.19 -4.93 11.13
CA ASP A 67 9.75 -5.06 11.41
C ASP A 67 9.06 -3.69 11.38
N ALA A 68 9.69 -2.65 11.90
CA ALA A 68 9.19 -1.28 11.77
C ALA A 68 9.14 -0.81 10.31
N LEU A 69 10.18 -1.10 9.51
CA LEU A 69 10.19 -0.79 8.08
C LEU A 69 9.03 -1.48 7.36
N ASN A 70 8.86 -2.78 7.59
CA ASN A 70 7.78 -3.56 6.97
C ASN A 70 6.39 -3.00 7.34
N LYS A 71 6.22 -2.57 8.58
CA LYS A 71 4.98 -1.97 9.07
C LYS A 71 4.73 -0.60 8.48
N LEU A 72 5.76 0.24 8.39
CA LEU A 72 5.69 1.53 7.72
C LEU A 72 5.32 1.40 6.24
N LEU A 73 5.93 0.46 5.53
CA LEU A 73 5.60 0.16 4.14
C LEU A 73 4.14 -0.30 4.00
N LEU A 74 3.70 -1.21 4.86
CA LEU A 74 2.31 -1.69 4.88
C LEU A 74 1.32 -0.54 5.06
N PHE A 75 1.54 0.33 6.05
CA PHE A 75 0.64 1.44 6.37
C PHE A 75 0.64 2.56 5.33
N ASN A 76 1.73 2.71 4.59
CA ASN A 76 1.88 3.74 3.57
C ASN A 76 1.76 3.19 2.13
N ASN A 77 1.22 1.97 1.99
CA ASN A 77 0.99 1.32 0.69
C ASN A 77 2.25 1.31 -0.21
N ASP A 78 3.39 0.97 0.39
CA ASP A 78 4.71 0.92 -0.24
C ASP A 78 5.19 2.28 -0.84
N ASN A 79 4.56 3.41 -0.44
CA ASN A 79 4.92 4.74 -0.91
C ASN A 79 6.18 5.25 -0.20
N TYR A 80 7.25 5.44 -0.98
CA TYR A 80 8.57 5.86 -0.50
C TYR A 80 8.53 7.17 0.29
N ASP A 81 7.92 8.21 -0.29
CA ASP A 81 7.94 9.55 0.31
C ASP A 81 7.12 9.61 1.60
N LEU A 82 5.98 8.90 1.65
CA LEU A 82 5.18 8.80 2.86
C LEU A 82 5.94 8.07 3.97
N VAL A 83 6.65 6.99 3.64
CA VAL A 83 7.48 6.26 4.62
C VAL A 83 8.60 7.13 5.15
N LEU A 84 9.28 7.90 4.31
CA LEU A 84 10.32 8.83 4.77
C LEU A 84 9.75 9.92 5.70
N GLY A 85 8.60 10.48 5.34
CA GLY A 85 7.91 11.45 6.18
C GLY A 85 7.52 10.89 7.57
N GLU A 86 7.05 9.63 7.61
CA GLU A 86 6.77 8.96 8.88
C GLU A 86 8.02 8.70 9.72
N ILE A 87 9.13 8.28 9.08
CA ILE A 87 10.42 8.10 9.77
C ILE A 87 10.89 9.43 10.37
N ASP A 88 10.80 10.53 9.63
CA ASP A 88 11.19 11.85 10.11
C ASP A 88 10.36 12.28 11.31
N LYS A 89 9.04 12.09 11.23
CA LYS A 89 8.13 12.39 12.34
C LYS A 89 8.44 11.54 13.58
N LEU A 90 8.60 10.23 13.42
CA LEU A 90 8.93 9.33 14.52
C LEU A 90 10.29 9.66 15.15
N SER A 91 11.25 10.10 14.33
CA SER A 91 12.58 10.49 14.80
C SER A 91 12.59 11.72 15.72
N MET A 92 11.55 12.55 15.67
CA MET A 92 11.37 13.66 16.62
C MET A 92 11.06 13.18 18.03
N ILE A 93 10.59 11.93 18.18
CA ILE A 93 10.21 11.32 19.45
C ILE A 93 11.29 10.34 19.92
N THR A 94 11.80 9.50 19.01
CA THR A 94 12.80 8.47 19.33
C THR A 94 13.74 8.19 18.15
N ASN A 95 15.04 8.04 18.45
CA ASN A 95 16.01 7.61 17.44
C ASN A 95 16.05 6.09 17.24
N ASN A 96 15.27 5.32 18.02
CA ASN A 96 15.15 3.86 17.88
C ASN A 96 13.72 3.53 17.47
N ILE A 97 13.49 3.43 16.16
CA ILE A 97 12.18 3.14 15.58
C ILE A 97 12.05 1.62 15.45
N ASP A 98 11.39 1.00 16.39
CA ASP A 98 10.95 -0.39 16.36
C ASP A 98 9.45 -0.49 16.03
N GLU A 99 8.94 -1.71 15.97
CA GLU A 99 7.53 -1.96 15.66
C GLU A 99 6.58 -1.28 16.66
N LYS A 100 6.95 -1.26 17.96
CA LYS A 100 6.16 -0.62 19.01
C LYS A 100 6.11 0.88 18.85
N ALA A 101 7.24 1.51 18.50
CA ALA A 101 7.28 2.93 18.22
C ALA A 101 6.35 3.32 17.05
N VAL A 102 6.28 2.49 16.00
CA VAL A 102 5.35 2.70 14.88
C VAL A 102 3.89 2.55 15.32
N GLU A 103 3.58 1.60 16.21
CA GLU A 103 2.22 1.40 16.73
C GLU A 103 1.78 2.53 17.68
N GLU A 104 2.67 3.00 18.52
CA GLU A 104 2.36 3.96 19.58
C GLU A 104 2.36 5.41 19.08
N TYR A 105 3.34 5.76 18.23
CA TYR A 105 3.57 7.14 17.79
C TYR A 105 3.33 7.36 16.30
N GLY A 106 3.17 6.29 15.51
CA GLY A 106 2.76 6.40 14.11
C GLY A 106 1.43 7.15 14.01
N ALA A 107 1.21 7.89 12.94
CA ALA A 107 -0.06 8.56 12.76
C ALA A 107 -1.19 7.53 12.83
N LYS A 108 -2.09 7.67 13.79
CA LYS A 108 -3.40 7.00 13.77
C LYS A 108 -4.22 7.62 12.64
N LEU A 109 -3.81 7.36 11.41
CA LEU A 109 -4.57 7.72 10.24
C LEU A 109 -5.75 6.76 10.15
N VAL A 110 -6.86 7.23 9.60
CA VAL A 110 -8.02 6.40 9.18
C VAL A 110 -7.58 5.13 8.44
N ILE A 111 -6.43 5.19 7.75
CA ILE A 111 -5.77 4.07 7.08
C ILE A 111 -5.36 2.97 8.08
N GLN A 112 -4.77 3.31 9.24
CA GLN A 112 -4.36 2.31 10.24
C GLN A 112 -5.55 1.64 10.90
N GLU A 113 -6.62 2.38 11.16
CA GLU A 113 -7.87 1.83 11.71
C GLU A 113 -8.53 0.86 10.72
N ASN A 114 -8.55 1.21 9.43
CA ASN A 114 -9.04 0.33 8.37
C ASN A 114 -8.20 -0.95 8.25
N PHE A 115 -6.87 -0.85 8.35
CA PHE A 115 -6.00 -2.03 8.34
C PHE A 115 -6.21 -2.89 9.58
N ALA A 116 -6.32 -2.29 10.77
CA ALA A 116 -6.57 -3.03 12.01
C ALA A 116 -7.91 -3.78 11.97
N MET A 117 -8.97 -3.14 11.47
CA MET A 117 -10.28 -3.77 11.30
C MET A 117 -10.23 -4.88 10.23
N CYS A 118 -9.58 -4.64 9.10
CA CYS A 118 -9.36 -5.64 8.07
C CYS A 118 -8.56 -6.85 8.60
N ASP A 119 -7.56 -6.60 9.43
CA ASP A 119 -6.75 -7.61 10.09
C ASP A 119 -7.58 -8.45 11.06
N ALA A 120 -8.38 -7.83 11.93
CA ALA A 120 -9.29 -8.51 12.85
C ALA A 120 -10.28 -9.41 12.10
N ILE A 121 -10.90 -8.91 11.01
CA ILE A 121 -11.83 -9.67 10.18
C ILE A 121 -11.13 -10.88 9.56
N THR A 122 -9.99 -10.68 8.92
CA THR A 122 -9.26 -11.75 8.22
C THR A 122 -8.54 -12.71 9.18
N ASN A 123 -8.39 -12.36 10.44
CA ASN A 123 -7.96 -13.25 11.52
C ASN A 123 -9.10 -13.98 12.22
N LYS A 124 -10.36 -13.73 11.86
CA LYS A 124 -11.57 -14.25 12.53
C LYS A 124 -11.66 -13.84 14.02
N ASP A 125 -11.16 -12.64 14.33
CA ASP A 125 -11.23 -12.06 15.69
C ASP A 125 -12.57 -11.33 15.91
N TYR A 126 -13.66 -12.10 15.94
CA TYR A 126 -15.02 -11.59 16.02
C TYR A 126 -15.33 -10.82 17.30
N LYS A 127 -14.52 -10.98 18.36
CA LYS A 127 -14.73 -10.28 19.64
C LYS A 127 -14.51 -8.77 19.51
N ASN A 128 -13.51 -8.37 18.72
CA ASN A 128 -13.12 -6.98 18.56
C ASN A 128 -13.83 -6.29 17.39
N ILE A 129 -14.33 -7.05 16.41
CA ILE A 129 -14.95 -6.50 15.18
C ILE A 129 -16.16 -5.60 15.50
N SER A 130 -16.99 -5.96 16.49
CA SER A 130 -18.20 -5.18 16.80
C SER A 130 -17.86 -3.78 17.33
N ALA A 131 -16.84 -3.66 18.19
CA ALA A 131 -16.37 -2.37 18.71
C ALA A 131 -15.74 -1.54 17.58
N MET A 132 -14.85 -2.15 16.80
CA MET A 132 -14.19 -1.50 15.66
C MET A 132 -15.19 -1.01 14.62
N LEU A 133 -16.24 -1.78 14.32
CA LEU A 133 -17.29 -1.36 13.40
C LEU A 133 -18.08 -0.16 13.92
N SER A 134 -18.34 -0.11 15.22
CA SER A 134 -19.02 1.03 15.87
C SER A 134 -18.16 2.30 15.82
N GLU A 135 -16.86 2.18 16.04
CA GLU A 135 -15.88 3.27 15.88
C GLU A 135 -15.78 3.74 14.45
N PHE A 136 -15.71 2.81 13.49
CA PHE A 136 -15.68 3.08 12.06
C PHE A 136 -16.94 3.84 11.59
N GLU A 137 -18.13 3.44 12.05
CA GLU A 137 -19.39 4.11 11.75
C GLU A 137 -19.45 5.51 12.38
N SER A 138 -19.09 5.65 13.66
CA SER A 138 -19.11 6.94 14.38
C SER A 138 -18.07 7.92 13.83
N GLY A 139 -16.91 7.42 13.38
CA GLY A 139 -15.87 8.17 12.68
C GLY A 139 -16.21 8.50 11.22
N LYS A 140 -17.38 8.13 10.71
CA LYS A 140 -17.81 8.28 9.32
C LYS A 140 -16.84 7.63 8.32
N GLY A 141 -16.31 6.46 8.69
CA GLY A 141 -15.41 5.69 7.82
C GLY A 141 -16.04 5.38 6.46
N GLU A 142 -15.24 5.43 5.42
CA GLU A 142 -15.70 5.21 4.05
C GLU A 142 -15.81 3.71 3.73
N VAL A 143 -17.02 3.19 3.66
CA VAL A 143 -17.30 1.76 3.50
C VAL A 143 -16.80 1.20 2.16
N ILE A 144 -16.98 1.93 1.05
CA ILE A 144 -16.58 1.45 -0.29
C ILE A 144 -15.06 1.24 -0.39
N PRO A 145 -14.20 2.21 -0.03
CA PRO A 145 -12.74 2.00 0.03
C PRO A 145 -12.34 0.87 0.99
N PHE A 146 -13.02 0.75 2.14
CA PHE A 146 -12.76 -0.33 3.09
C PHE A 146 -13.08 -1.72 2.50
N VAL A 147 -14.19 -1.87 1.81
CA VAL A 147 -14.54 -3.14 1.13
C VAL A 147 -13.53 -3.46 0.03
N GLY A 148 -13.00 -2.45 -0.68
CA GLY A 148 -11.89 -2.62 -1.63
C GLY A 148 -10.62 -3.16 -0.96
N LEU A 149 -10.25 -2.61 0.20
CA LEU A 149 -9.11 -3.09 1.01
C LEU A 149 -9.33 -4.54 1.47
N LEU A 150 -10.53 -4.84 1.98
CA LEU A 150 -10.90 -6.17 2.46
C LEU A 150 -10.86 -7.21 1.32
N THR A 151 -11.41 -6.86 0.16
CA THR A 151 -11.38 -7.70 -1.04
C THR A 151 -9.94 -7.99 -1.48
N SER A 152 -9.10 -6.97 -1.59
CA SER A 152 -7.69 -7.14 -1.98
C SER A 152 -6.92 -8.01 -0.97
N THR A 153 -7.24 -7.91 0.32
CA THR A 153 -6.64 -8.73 1.37
C THR A 153 -7.05 -10.19 1.24
N TYR A 154 -8.34 -10.49 1.01
CA TYR A 154 -8.79 -11.87 0.77
C TYR A 154 -8.23 -12.46 -0.53
N LEU A 155 -8.05 -11.66 -1.59
CA LEU A 155 -7.36 -12.10 -2.80
C LEU A 155 -5.92 -12.49 -2.51
N LEU A 156 -5.18 -11.72 -1.70
CA LEU A 156 -3.81 -12.10 -1.29
C LEU A 156 -3.81 -13.41 -0.48
N ILE A 157 -4.76 -13.60 0.43
CA ILE A 157 -4.92 -14.82 1.21
C ILE A 157 -5.19 -16.02 0.27
N PHE A 158 -6.05 -15.86 -0.72
CA PHE A 158 -6.38 -16.89 -1.70
C PHE A 158 -5.16 -17.26 -2.57
N HIS A 159 -4.44 -16.27 -3.11
CA HIS A 159 -3.23 -16.52 -3.87
C HIS A 159 -2.14 -17.18 -3.02
N ALA A 160 -1.95 -16.71 -1.79
CA ALA A 160 -0.98 -17.27 -0.85
C ALA A 160 -1.30 -18.72 -0.46
N LYS A 161 -2.60 -19.09 -0.37
CA LYS A 161 -3.06 -20.43 -0.09
C LYS A 161 -2.78 -21.40 -1.24
N ASN A 162 -3.01 -20.96 -2.46
CA ASN A 162 -2.98 -21.84 -3.64
C ASN A 162 -1.65 -21.78 -4.42
N SER A 163 -0.68 -20.98 -3.97
CA SER A 163 0.63 -20.84 -4.64
C SER A 163 1.73 -21.58 -3.88
N THR A 164 2.58 -22.27 -4.65
CA THR A 164 3.81 -22.92 -4.18
C THR A 164 5.05 -22.02 -4.30
N LEU A 165 4.92 -20.84 -4.94
CA LEU A 165 6.00 -19.87 -5.10
C LEU A 165 6.49 -19.37 -3.74
N SER A 166 7.74 -18.94 -3.64
CA SER A 166 8.26 -18.24 -2.45
C SER A 166 7.52 -16.91 -2.22
N ASN A 167 7.69 -16.31 -1.04
CA ASN A 167 7.06 -15.01 -0.75
C ASN A 167 7.56 -13.91 -1.69
N ASP A 168 8.85 -13.93 -2.05
CA ASP A 168 9.45 -12.95 -2.97
C ASP A 168 8.93 -13.14 -4.40
N GLU A 169 8.88 -14.36 -4.90
CA GLU A 169 8.37 -14.66 -6.24
C GLU A 169 6.89 -14.30 -6.38
N LEU A 170 6.07 -14.70 -5.40
CA LEU A 170 4.65 -14.40 -5.42
C LEU A 170 4.40 -12.88 -5.25
N GLY A 171 5.19 -12.22 -4.40
CA GLY A 171 5.15 -10.77 -4.25
C GLY A 171 5.46 -10.03 -5.55
N LYS A 172 6.50 -10.44 -6.27
CA LYS A 172 6.85 -9.89 -7.58
C LYS A 172 5.75 -10.11 -8.62
N LEU A 173 5.16 -11.31 -8.64
CA LEU A 173 4.07 -11.64 -9.57
C LEU A 173 2.82 -10.78 -9.33
N LEU A 174 2.47 -10.55 -8.07
CA LEU A 174 1.26 -9.81 -7.68
C LEU A 174 1.50 -8.30 -7.51
N GLY A 175 2.76 -7.83 -7.66
CA GLY A 175 3.10 -6.42 -7.47
C GLY A 175 2.96 -5.95 -6.02
N VAL A 176 3.20 -6.83 -5.03
CA VAL A 176 3.10 -6.49 -3.60
C VAL A 176 4.36 -6.89 -2.84
N HIS A 177 4.64 -6.19 -1.74
CA HIS A 177 5.80 -6.50 -0.92
C HIS A 177 5.72 -7.93 -0.32
N GLN A 178 6.85 -8.67 -0.31
CA GLN A 178 6.93 -10.04 0.19
C GLN A 178 6.41 -10.23 1.63
N TYR A 179 6.49 -9.18 2.47
CA TYR A 179 5.96 -9.20 3.83
C TYR A 179 4.43 -9.32 3.85
N ARG A 180 3.73 -8.68 2.90
CA ARG A 180 2.26 -8.84 2.75
C ARG A 180 1.89 -10.27 2.38
N ILE A 181 2.71 -10.94 1.54
CA ILE A 181 2.53 -12.36 1.20
C ILE A 181 2.75 -13.25 2.44
N LYS A 182 3.77 -12.96 3.25
CA LYS A 182 4.00 -13.67 4.52
C LYS A 182 2.79 -13.58 5.43
N LEU A 183 2.26 -12.40 5.68
CA LEU A 183 1.04 -12.20 6.48
C LEU A 183 -0.17 -12.93 5.90
N ALA A 184 -0.33 -12.87 4.56
CA ALA A 184 -1.42 -13.58 3.88
C ALA A 184 -1.32 -15.11 4.04
N ARG A 185 -0.11 -15.70 4.01
CA ARG A 185 0.10 -17.14 4.26
C ARG A 185 -0.26 -17.55 5.69
N ASP A 186 0.08 -16.72 6.68
CA ASP A 186 -0.26 -17.01 8.08
C ASP A 186 -1.79 -17.01 8.27
N LYS A 187 -2.50 -16.07 7.63
CA LYS A 187 -3.96 -16.04 7.61
C LYS A 187 -4.57 -17.18 6.81
N ALA A 188 -3.98 -17.54 5.67
CA ALA A 188 -4.46 -18.59 4.77
C ALA A 188 -4.64 -19.97 5.46
N ARG A 189 -3.89 -20.23 6.55
CA ARG A 189 -4.03 -21.45 7.37
C ARG A 189 -5.38 -21.54 8.09
N LYS A 190 -6.09 -20.40 8.27
CA LYS A 190 -7.38 -20.33 8.97
C LYS A 190 -8.58 -20.55 8.06
N TYR A 191 -8.35 -20.71 6.75
CA TYR A 191 -9.41 -20.81 5.75
C TYR A 191 -9.30 -22.09 4.94
N THR A 192 -10.43 -22.68 4.58
CA THR A 192 -10.54 -23.65 3.49
C THR A 192 -10.72 -22.89 2.16
N SER A 193 -10.54 -23.58 1.02
CA SER A 193 -10.79 -22.96 -0.28
C SER A 193 -12.28 -22.63 -0.46
N ASP A 194 -13.17 -23.51 0.02
CA ASP A 194 -14.63 -23.32 -0.06
C ASP A 194 -15.10 -22.12 0.77
N GLU A 195 -14.50 -21.90 1.96
CA GLU A 195 -14.76 -20.68 2.75
C GLU A 195 -14.35 -19.42 1.99
N LEU A 196 -13.19 -19.44 1.33
CA LEU A 196 -12.73 -18.28 0.56
C LEU A 196 -13.64 -18.02 -0.65
N TYR A 197 -14.08 -19.05 -1.38
CA TYR A 197 -15.06 -18.87 -2.47
C TYR A 197 -16.36 -18.25 -1.97
N LYS A 198 -16.91 -18.78 -0.86
CA LYS A 198 -18.11 -18.19 -0.25
C LYS A 198 -17.93 -16.73 0.14
N ILE A 199 -16.75 -16.38 0.68
CA ILE A 199 -16.43 -14.99 1.05
C ILE A 199 -16.38 -14.10 -0.20
N PHE A 200 -15.82 -14.58 -1.33
CA PHE A 200 -15.80 -13.82 -2.57
C PHE A 200 -17.20 -13.59 -3.13
N ASP A 201 -18.07 -14.58 -3.09
CA ASP A 201 -19.48 -14.43 -3.50
C ASP A 201 -20.17 -13.36 -2.66
N LEU A 202 -20.00 -13.41 -1.32
CA LEU A 202 -20.55 -12.43 -0.40
C LEU A 202 -19.97 -11.01 -0.58
N LEU A 203 -18.66 -10.90 -0.92
CA LEU A 203 -18.03 -9.61 -1.25
C LEU A 203 -18.57 -9.04 -2.54
N GLY A 204 -18.82 -9.88 -3.55
CA GLY A 204 -19.47 -9.49 -4.80
C GLY A 204 -20.90 -8.97 -4.58
N GLU A 205 -21.70 -9.69 -3.76
CA GLU A 205 -23.05 -9.23 -3.35
C GLU A 205 -22.98 -7.88 -2.60
N LEU A 206 -22.01 -7.72 -1.70
CA LEU A 206 -21.81 -6.49 -0.94
C LEU A 206 -21.46 -5.32 -1.85
N ASP A 207 -20.47 -5.49 -2.74
CA ASP A 207 -20.04 -4.46 -3.68
C ASP A 207 -21.18 -4.02 -4.61
N TYR A 208 -21.94 -4.99 -5.14
CA TYR A 208 -23.12 -4.70 -5.95
C TYR A 208 -24.18 -3.93 -5.16
N SER A 209 -24.48 -4.36 -3.92
CA SER A 209 -25.49 -3.71 -3.07
C SER A 209 -25.10 -2.28 -2.70
N LEU A 210 -23.81 -2.04 -2.39
CA LEU A 210 -23.28 -0.71 -2.08
C LEU A 210 -23.42 0.28 -3.24
N LYS A 211 -23.37 -0.22 -4.48
CA LYS A 211 -23.44 0.60 -5.70
C LYS A 211 -24.85 0.77 -6.25
N SER A 212 -25.77 -0.16 -5.96
CA SER A 212 -27.09 -0.22 -6.58
C SER A 212 -28.25 0.07 -5.63
N MET A 213 -28.08 -0.09 -4.32
CA MET A 213 -29.18 0.03 -3.35
C MET A 213 -29.09 1.35 -2.58
N ASN A 214 -30.24 1.94 -2.29
CA ASN A 214 -30.36 3.13 -1.43
C ASN A 214 -30.59 2.72 0.04
N VAL A 215 -29.57 2.05 0.63
CA VAL A 215 -29.59 1.60 2.02
C VAL A 215 -28.29 2.00 2.72
N SER A 216 -28.28 1.95 4.07
CA SER A 216 -27.09 2.30 4.83
C SER A 216 -25.91 1.41 4.46
N PRO A 217 -24.77 1.99 3.99
CA PRO A 217 -23.56 1.23 3.69
C PRO A 217 -23.04 0.45 4.90
N TYR A 218 -23.15 1.03 6.11
CA TYR A 218 -22.74 0.35 7.36
C TYR A 218 -23.61 -0.84 7.68
N GLY A 219 -24.93 -0.75 7.40
CA GLY A 219 -25.86 -1.87 7.56
C GLY A 219 -25.52 -3.03 6.63
N LEU A 220 -25.14 -2.75 5.39
CA LEU A 220 -24.69 -3.76 4.42
C LEU A 220 -23.38 -4.42 4.88
N LEU A 221 -22.41 -3.63 5.32
CA LEU A 221 -21.13 -4.14 5.86
C LEU A 221 -21.36 -5.03 7.08
N LYS A 222 -22.22 -4.59 8.02
CA LYS A 222 -22.59 -5.37 9.20
C LYS A 222 -23.21 -6.72 8.85
N ASN A 223 -24.14 -6.72 7.88
CA ASN A 223 -24.77 -7.95 7.40
C ASN A 223 -23.75 -8.91 6.76
N PHE A 224 -22.83 -8.39 5.97
CA PHE A 224 -21.72 -9.18 5.41
C PHE A 224 -20.88 -9.82 6.52
N LEU A 225 -20.47 -9.04 7.54
CA LEU A 225 -19.67 -9.53 8.66
C LEU A 225 -20.38 -10.66 9.44
N ILE A 226 -21.71 -10.57 9.62
CA ILE A 226 -22.50 -11.64 10.23
C ILE A 226 -22.52 -12.92 9.38
N LYS A 227 -22.57 -12.78 8.04
CA LYS A 227 -22.60 -13.95 7.14
C LYS A 227 -21.27 -14.70 7.04
N ILE A 228 -20.14 -14.04 7.31
CA ILE A 228 -18.79 -14.66 7.26
C ILE A 228 -18.31 -15.14 8.64
N ALA A 229 -18.98 -14.76 9.75
CA ALA A 229 -18.71 -15.21 11.11
C ALA A 229 -19.18 -16.64 11.33
#